data_0749e651d93c6328f81b60c0c710b9d0
#
_entry.id   0749e651d93c6328f81b60c0c710b9d0
#
_cell.length_a   1.000
_cell.length_b   1.000
_cell.length_c   1.000
_cell.angle_alpha   90.00
_cell.angle_beta   90.00
_cell.angle_gamma   90.00
#
_symmetry.space_group_name_H-M   'P 1'
#
loop_
_entity.id
_entity.type
_entity.pdbx_description
1 polymer ?
#
loop_
_entity_poly.entity_id
_entity_poly.type
_entity_poly.pdbx_seq_one_letter_code
_entity_poly.pdbx_strand_id
1 'polypeptide(L)'
;MSGRPGKPDRERPFVLGLTGSIGMGKSAVAGMFEARGVPVFDADAEVRRMQGPGGELVEAIERAFPGTTGPGGVDRQALGARIFGDAASLGRLEAIVHPAVRVARTGFLRRHADQPLVVFDIPLLFEKGGVD
;
A
#
# COMPACT_ATOMS: atom_id res chain seq x y z
N MET A 1 -12.63 -19.23 -26.97
CA MET A 1 -12.49 -18.78 -26.71
C MET A 1 -12.25 -18.62 -26.41
N SER A 2 -12.40 -18.84 -26.41
CA SER A 2 -12.14 -18.44 -26.10
C SER A 2 -11.80 -18.39 -25.38
N GLY A 3 -11.88 -18.72 -25.30
CA GLY A 3 -11.58 -18.37 -24.73
C GLY A 3 -11.31 -18.72 -24.00
N ARG A 4 -11.44 -19.02 -24.18
CA ARG A 4 -11.27 -18.97 -23.56
C ARG A 4 -10.90 -19.04 -22.87
N PRO A 5 -11.07 -19.70 -23.38
CA PRO A 5 -10.98 -19.54 -22.02
C PRO A 5 -10.45 -18.27 -21.57
N GLY A 6 -9.98 -17.78 -21.33
CA GLY A 6 -9.49 -16.56 -20.86
C GLY A 6 -10.49 -15.58 -20.34
N LYS A 7 -11.75 -16.00 -20.30
CA LYS A 7 -12.72 -15.12 -19.83
C LYS A 7 -12.55 -14.63 -18.44
N PRO A 8 -12.36 -15.49 -17.42
CA PRO A 8 -12.16 -15.01 -16.07
C PRO A 8 -10.91 -14.14 -15.98
N ASP A 9 -9.93 -14.47 -16.77
CA ASP A 9 -8.69 -13.71 -16.73
C ASP A 9 -8.88 -12.32 -17.29
N ARG A 10 -9.76 -12.18 -18.24
CA ARG A 10 -10.03 -10.87 -18.81
C ARG A 10 -10.76 -9.97 -17.87
N GLU A 11 -11.49 -10.55 -16.94
CA GLU A 11 -12.21 -9.75 -15.97
C GLU A 11 -11.31 -9.25 -14.86
N ARG A 12 -10.10 -9.75 -14.82
CA ARG A 12 -9.12 -9.31 -13.82
C ARG A 12 -7.81 -9.06 -14.51
N PRO A 13 -7.17 -7.95 -14.21
CA PRO A 13 -5.87 -7.68 -14.81
C PRO A 13 -4.82 -8.64 -14.26
N PHE A 14 -3.80 -8.86 -15.04
CA PHE A 14 -2.63 -9.55 -14.54
C PHE A 14 -1.93 -8.62 -13.55
N VAL A 15 -1.57 -9.14 -12.39
CA VAL A 15 -0.91 -8.33 -11.36
C VAL A 15 0.57 -8.68 -11.32
N LEU A 16 1.40 -7.68 -11.56
CA LEU A 16 2.85 -7.83 -11.47
C LEU A 16 3.33 -7.16 -10.21
N GLY A 17 3.97 -7.91 -9.33
CA GLY A 17 4.48 -7.33 -8.09
C GLY A 17 5.92 -6.89 -8.23
N LEU A 18 6.22 -5.69 -7.75
CA LEU A 18 7.58 -5.19 -7.65
C LEU A 18 7.94 -5.13 -6.18
N THR A 19 9.00 -5.82 -5.81
CA THR A 19 9.46 -5.84 -4.42
C THR A 19 10.92 -5.42 -4.37
N GLY A 20 11.42 -5.24 -3.16
CA GLY A 20 12.79 -4.87 -2.96
C GLY A 20 12.91 -3.53 -2.28
N SER A 21 14.14 -3.13 -2.03
CA SER A 21 14.40 -1.88 -1.37
C SER A 21 14.46 -0.75 -2.37
N ILE A 22 14.30 0.45 -1.87
CA ILE A 22 14.31 1.64 -2.70
C ILE A 22 15.59 1.76 -3.53
N GLY A 23 16.70 1.36 -2.98
CA GLY A 23 17.97 1.50 -3.66
C GLY A 23 18.20 0.52 -4.79
N MET A 24 17.25 -0.37 -5.06
CA MET A 24 17.44 -1.41 -6.05
C MET A 24 16.79 -1.10 -7.40
N GLY A 25 16.45 0.15 -7.63
CA GLY A 25 15.87 0.51 -8.91
C GLY A 25 14.38 0.26 -9.04
N LYS A 26 13.73 -0.11 -7.95
CA LYS A 26 12.30 -0.40 -7.98
C LYS A 26 11.49 0.79 -8.44
N SER A 27 11.83 1.98 -7.98
CA SER A 27 11.10 3.18 -8.36
C SER A 27 11.24 3.49 -9.84
N ALA A 28 12.43 3.26 -10.40
CA ALA A 28 12.64 3.50 -11.81
C ALA A 28 11.81 2.55 -12.66
N VAL A 29 11.74 1.29 -12.23
CA VAL A 29 10.93 0.29 -12.95
C VAL A 29 9.46 0.65 -12.89
N ALA A 30 8.96 1.04 -11.71
CA ALA A 30 7.58 1.45 -11.58
C ALA A 30 7.28 2.65 -12.48
N GLY A 31 8.21 3.61 -12.54
CA GLY A 31 8.03 4.77 -13.40
C GLY A 31 7.95 4.40 -14.88
N MET A 32 8.70 3.39 -15.28
CA MET A 32 8.64 2.94 -16.67
C MET A 32 7.27 2.39 -17.02
N PHE A 33 6.67 1.65 -16.11
CA PHE A 33 5.30 1.15 -16.34
C PHE A 33 4.31 2.29 -16.42
N GLU A 34 4.42 3.26 -15.51
CA GLU A 34 3.51 4.40 -15.52
C GLU A 34 3.64 5.19 -16.80
N ALA A 35 4.85 5.34 -17.31
CA ALA A 35 5.07 6.06 -18.54
C ALA A 35 4.39 5.38 -19.73
N ARG A 36 4.13 4.10 -19.63
CA ARG A 36 3.46 3.35 -20.67
C ARG A 36 1.98 3.20 -20.44
N GLY A 37 1.44 3.91 -19.45
CA GLY A 37 0.03 3.89 -19.19
C GLY A 37 -0.43 2.70 -18.35
N VAL A 38 0.49 1.98 -17.74
CA VAL A 38 0.14 0.86 -16.87
C VAL A 38 -0.12 1.38 -15.47
N PRO A 39 -1.28 1.09 -14.88
CA PRO A 39 -1.56 1.57 -13.53
C PRO A 39 -0.62 0.91 -12.52
N VAL A 40 -0.14 1.72 -11.59
CA VAL A 40 0.77 1.25 -10.54
C VAL A 40 0.15 1.57 -9.19
N PHE A 41 0.01 0.55 -8.35
CA PHE A 41 -0.43 0.71 -6.97
C PHE A 41 0.82 0.76 -6.09
N ASP A 42 1.07 1.92 -5.49
CA ASP A 42 2.22 2.13 -4.61
C ASP A 42 1.70 2.11 -3.18
N ALA A 43 1.91 0.98 -2.49
CA ALA A 43 1.37 0.80 -1.15
C ALA A 43 1.93 1.84 -0.18
N ASP A 44 3.19 2.19 -0.33
CA ASP A 44 3.83 3.15 0.55
C ASP A 44 3.23 4.55 0.39
N ALA A 45 2.98 4.94 -0.86
CA ALA A 45 2.35 6.22 -1.12
C ALA A 45 0.93 6.25 -0.59
N GLU A 46 0.21 5.13 -0.67
CA GLU A 46 -1.13 5.05 -0.12
C GLU A 46 -1.13 5.23 1.39
N VAL A 47 -0.20 4.58 2.08
CA VAL A 47 -0.11 4.73 3.52
C VAL A 47 0.20 6.19 3.88
N ARG A 48 1.12 6.82 3.17
CA ARG A 48 1.44 8.22 3.42
C ARG A 48 0.23 9.12 3.22
N ARG A 49 -0.55 8.85 2.18
CA ARG A 49 -1.76 9.62 1.92
C ARG A 49 -2.76 9.45 3.06
N MET A 50 -2.93 8.22 3.53
CA MET A 50 -3.88 7.94 4.61
C MET A 50 -3.45 8.50 5.95
N GLN A 51 -2.16 8.77 6.10
CA GLN A 51 -1.62 9.38 7.32
C GLN A 51 -1.59 10.90 7.27
N GLY A 52 -1.89 11.49 6.11
CA GLY A 52 -1.89 12.93 5.95
C GLY A 52 -3.10 13.58 6.61
N PRO A 53 -3.22 14.90 6.48
CA PRO A 53 -4.33 15.62 7.10
C PRO A 53 -5.67 15.07 6.65
N GLY A 54 -6.50 14.68 7.59
CA GLY A 54 -7.82 14.13 7.29
C GLY A 54 -7.80 12.74 6.72
N GLY A 55 -6.64 12.07 6.72
CA GLY A 55 -6.54 10.74 6.15
C GLY A 55 -7.21 9.67 6.98
N GLU A 56 -7.46 8.55 6.32
CA GLU A 56 -8.25 7.47 6.91
C GLU A 56 -7.61 6.84 8.15
N LEU A 57 -6.30 6.90 8.26
CA LEU A 57 -5.60 6.24 9.35
C LEU A 57 -5.39 7.13 10.57
N VAL A 58 -5.62 8.43 10.43
CA VAL A 58 -5.24 9.38 11.49
C VAL A 58 -5.97 9.08 12.79
N GLU A 59 -7.26 8.87 12.71
CA GLU A 59 -8.04 8.66 13.92
C GLU A 59 -7.70 7.35 14.62
N ALA A 60 -7.54 6.30 13.85
CA ALA A 60 -7.21 5.01 14.43
C ALA A 60 -5.83 5.02 15.07
N ILE A 61 -4.88 5.73 14.45
CA ILE A 61 -3.53 5.82 14.99
C ILE A 61 -3.55 6.65 16.28
N GLU A 62 -4.33 7.73 16.31
CA GLU A 62 -4.41 8.53 17.52
C GLU A 62 -5.01 7.71 18.66
N ARG A 63 -6.01 6.89 18.39
CA ARG A 63 -6.61 6.05 19.42
C ARG A 63 -5.62 5.05 19.98
N ALA A 64 -4.81 4.45 19.11
CA ALA A 64 -3.85 3.44 19.56
C ALA A 64 -2.60 4.06 20.16
N PHE A 65 -2.20 5.23 19.68
CA PHE A 65 -0.99 5.90 20.10
C PHE A 65 -1.28 7.36 20.33
N PRO A 66 -1.88 7.69 21.49
CA PRO A 66 -2.30 9.08 21.74
C PRO A 66 -1.12 10.05 21.68
N GLY A 67 -1.38 11.21 21.10
CA GLY A 67 -0.36 12.24 20.98
C GLY A 67 0.52 12.14 19.76
N THR A 68 0.21 11.22 18.84
CA THR A 68 1.02 11.03 17.64
C THR A 68 0.39 11.60 16.40
N THR A 69 -0.72 12.32 16.53
CA THR A 69 -1.36 12.95 15.38
C THR A 69 -1.74 14.37 15.72
N GLY A 70 -2.08 15.14 14.69
CA GLY A 70 -2.49 16.53 14.87
C GLY A 70 -3.16 17.04 13.62
N PRO A 71 -3.32 18.37 13.51
CA PRO A 71 -3.99 18.93 12.32
C PRO A 71 -3.29 18.59 11.01
N GLY A 72 -1.99 18.34 11.06
CA GLY A 72 -1.25 17.97 9.87
C GLY A 72 -1.25 16.48 9.57
N GLY A 73 -2.02 15.70 10.31
CA GLY A 73 -2.03 14.26 10.14
C GLY A 73 -1.16 13.58 11.17
N VAL A 74 -0.64 12.42 10.82
CA VAL A 74 0.22 11.66 11.71
C VAL A 74 1.58 12.33 11.83
N ASP A 75 2.04 12.51 13.05
CA ASP A 75 3.40 12.99 13.32
C ASP A 75 4.29 11.77 13.28
N ARG A 76 4.94 11.56 12.16
CA ARG A 76 5.69 10.32 11.93
C ARG A 76 6.86 10.17 12.89
N GLN A 77 7.44 11.28 13.30
CA GLN A 77 8.53 11.24 14.24
C GLN A 77 8.05 10.81 15.63
N ALA A 78 6.93 11.37 16.07
CA ALA A 78 6.35 10.99 17.35
C ALA A 78 5.90 9.54 17.35
N LEU A 79 5.28 9.11 16.27
CA LEU A 79 4.85 7.74 16.16
C LEU A 79 6.04 6.79 16.14
N GLY A 80 7.08 7.14 15.38
CA GLY A 80 8.27 6.33 15.32
C GLY A 80 8.91 6.16 16.70
N ALA A 81 8.91 7.22 17.50
CA ALA A 81 9.45 7.14 18.84
C ALA A 81 8.65 6.18 19.72
N ARG A 82 7.35 6.11 19.50
CA ARG A 82 6.49 5.23 20.29
C ARG A 82 6.67 3.76 19.94
N ILE A 83 7.04 3.45 18.72
CA ILE A 83 7.15 2.07 18.28
C ILE A 83 8.58 1.58 18.20
N PHE A 84 9.56 2.47 18.31
CA PHE A 84 10.95 2.10 18.18
C PHE A 84 11.34 1.11 19.28
N GLY A 85 11.85 -0.04 18.85
CA GLY A 85 12.30 -1.06 19.80
C GLY A 85 11.16 -1.78 20.52
N ASP A 86 9.92 -1.59 20.09
CA ASP A 86 8.77 -2.20 20.75
C ASP A 86 7.99 -3.00 19.73
N ALA A 87 8.24 -4.29 19.70
CA ALA A 87 7.62 -5.17 18.71
C ALA A 87 6.10 -5.22 18.86
N ALA A 88 5.60 -5.13 20.09
CA ALA A 88 4.16 -5.16 20.31
C ALA A 88 3.50 -3.92 19.73
N SER A 89 4.12 -2.77 19.90
CA SER A 89 3.57 -1.52 19.35
C SER A 89 3.61 -1.55 17.83
N LEU A 90 4.70 -2.05 17.27
CA LEU A 90 4.79 -2.17 15.83
C LEU A 90 3.69 -3.08 15.29
N GLY A 91 3.44 -4.20 15.97
CA GLY A 91 2.37 -5.10 15.58
C GLY A 91 1.00 -4.45 15.62
N ARG A 92 0.77 -3.61 16.63
CA ARG A 92 -0.50 -2.89 16.71
C ARG A 92 -0.66 -1.90 15.56
N LEU A 93 0.43 -1.22 15.21
CA LEU A 93 0.38 -0.30 14.08
C LEU A 93 0.11 -1.05 12.78
N GLU A 94 0.78 -2.17 12.59
CA GLU A 94 0.56 -2.97 11.39
C GLU A 94 -0.87 -3.47 11.30
N ALA A 95 -1.46 -3.83 12.44
CA ALA A 95 -2.84 -4.30 12.46
C ALA A 95 -3.81 -3.19 12.05
N ILE A 96 -3.42 -1.94 12.22
CA ILE A 96 -4.22 -0.80 11.78
C ILE A 96 -4.00 -0.53 10.29
N VAL A 97 -2.77 -0.60 9.84
CA VAL A 97 -2.39 -0.19 8.49
C VAL A 97 -2.76 -1.24 7.45
N HIS A 98 -2.53 -2.51 7.73
CA HIS A 98 -2.70 -3.57 6.74
C HIS A 98 -4.12 -3.67 6.19
N PRO A 99 -5.17 -3.62 7.02
CA PRO A 99 -6.53 -3.66 6.47
C PRO A 99 -6.82 -2.47 5.56
N ALA A 100 -6.31 -1.29 5.91
CA ALA A 100 -6.54 -0.11 5.10
C ALA A 100 -5.87 -0.24 3.74
N VAL A 101 -4.67 -0.80 3.72
CA VAL A 101 -3.97 -1.03 2.46
C VAL A 101 -4.72 -2.06 1.62
N ARG A 102 -5.26 -3.10 2.25
CA ARG A 102 -6.04 -4.10 1.52
C ARG A 102 -7.26 -3.49 0.86
N VAL A 103 -7.95 -2.61 1.58
CA VAL A 103 -9.12 -1.94 1.01
C VAL A 103 -8.70 -1.05 -0.16
N ALA A 104 -7.61 -0.31 0.00
CA ALA A 104 -7.12 0.55 -1.07
C ALA A 104 -6.72 -0.27 -2.29
N ARG A 105 -6.08 -1.41 -2.07
CA ARG A 105 -5.68 -2.28 -3.16
C ARG A 105 -6.88 -2.84 -3.90
N THR A 106 -7.90 -3.26 -3.16
CA THR A 106 -9.12 -3.77 -3.78
C THR A 106 -9.78 -2.70 -4.62
N GLY A 107 -9.84 -1.47 -4.10
CA GLY A 107 -10.41 -0.36 -4.86
C GLY A 107 -9.61 -0.06 -6.11
N PHE A 108 -8.29 -0.13 -6.02
CA PHE A 108 -7.43 0.07 -7.17
C PHE A 108 -7.72 -0.98 -8.25
N LEU A 109 -7.83 -2.23 -7.85
CA LEU A 109 -8.11 -3.30 -8.80
C LEU A 109 -9.46 -3.11 -9.48
N ARG A 110 -10.45 -2.65 -8.72
CA ARG A 110 -11.77 -2.41 -9.31
C ARG A 110 -11.73 -1.27 -10.32
N ARG A 111 -11.01 -0.20 -10.00
CA ARG A 111 -10.92 0.94 -10.90
C ARG A 111 -10.21 0.60 -12.20
N HIS A 112 -9.34 -0.39 -12.15
CA HIS A 112 -8.54 -0.76 -13.31
C HIS A 112 -8.83 -2.17 -13.81
N ALA A 113 -10.05 -2.61 -13.58
CA ALA A 113 -10.45 -3.98 -13.94
C ALA A 113 -10.38 -4.23 -15.44
N ASP A 114 -10.47 -3.17 -16.24
CA ASP A 114 -10.44 -3.30 -17.68
C ASP A 114 -9.02 -3.26 -18.26
N GLN A 115 -8.03 -3.09 -17.40
CA GLN A 115 -6.65 -3.04 -17.86
C GLN A 115 -6.07 -4.46 -17.95
N PRO A 116 -5.24 -4.73 -18.95
CA PRO A 116 -4.64 -6.07 -19.04
C PRO A 116 -3.56 -6.31 -18.01
N LEU A 117 -2.99 -5.25 -17.46
CA LEU A 117 -1.88 -5.36 -16.54
C LEU A 117 -1.91 -4.23 -15.54
N VAL A 118 -1.69 -4.55 -14.28
CA VAL A 118 -1.45 -3.55 -13.24
C VAL A 118 -0.20 -3.95 -12.49
N VAL A 119 0.44 -2.98 -11.85
CA VAL A 119 1.67 -3.20 -11.11
C VAL A 119 1.43 -2.86 -9.64
N PHE A 120 1.88 -3.74 -8.76
CA PHE A 120 1.85 -3.49 -7.32
C PHE A 120 3.28 -3.24 -6.87
N ASP A 121 3.55 -2.02 -6.43
CA ASP A 121 4.84 -1.64 -5.89
C ASP A 121 4.75 -1.81 -4.38
N ILE A 122 5.30 -2.91 -3.88
CA ILE A 122 5.13 -3.34 -2.50
C ILE A 122 6.46 -3.30 -1.78
N PRO A 123 6.56 -2.57 -0.67
CA PRO A 123 7.79 -2.56 0.10
C PRO A 123 8.09 -3.94 0.66
N LEU A 124 9.36 -4.21 0.81
CA LEU A 124 9.80 -5.47 1.37
C LEU A 124 9.19 -5.73 2.74
N LEU A 125 8.98 -4.67 3.49
CA LEU A 125 8.42 -4.78 4.82
C LEU A 125 7.03 -5.41 4.81
N PHE A 126 6.18 -4.99 3.88
CA PHE A 126 4.85 -5.56 3.78
C PHE A 126 4.89 -7.00 3.32
N GLU A 127 5.79 -7.30 2.42
CA GLU A 127 5.96 -8.64 1.94
C GLU A 127 6.31 -9.59 3.08
N LYS A 128 7.21 -9.13 3.90
CA LYS A 128 7.63 -9.88 5.04
C LYS A 128 6.52 -10.09 6.06
N GLY A 129 5.69 -9.12 6.21
CA GLY A 129 4.57 -9.20 7.12
C GLY A 129 3.53 -10.16 6.66
N GLY A 130 3.82 -10.79 5.59
CA GLY A 130 2.92 -11.75 5.17
C GLY A 130 1.77 -11.27 4.54
N VAL A 131 1.92 -10.85 4.31
CA VAL A 131 1.10 -10.51 3.91
C VAL A 131 0.29 -10.89 3.34
N ASP A 132 -0.04 -11.13 3.33
CA ASP A 132 -0.99 -11.37 2.76
C ASP A 132 -1.48 -11.59 2.47
#